data_5f6fd5d375e7eea6c65ccec79320404f
#
_entry.id   5f6fd5d375e7eea6c65ccec79320404f
#
_cell.length_a   1.000
_cell.length_b   1.000
_cell.length_c   1.000
_cell.angle_alpha   90.00
_cell.angle_beta   90.00
_cell.angle_gamma   90.00
#
_symmetry.space_group_name_H-M   'P 1'
#
loop_
_entity.id
_entity.type
_entity.pdbx_description
1 polymer ?
#
loop_
_entity_poly.entity_id
_entity_poly.type
_entity_poly.pdbx_seq_one_letter_code
_entity_poly.pdbx_strand_id
1 'polypeptide(L)'
;MDIYRENILDHYKNPRNFGRLDKPDVSYEAGNPLCGDVIGMEIKKRQMADGRWQMVDIKFWGEGCAISQASASMLTEKVKGMALEDMKILRYEDIKKMLGIELSPVRMKCALLPLEVLQKAIALV
;
A
#
# COMPACT_ATOMS: atom_id res chain seq x y z
N MET A 1 -20.36 -11.66 -13.23
CA MET A 1 -19.66 -11.49 -11.95
C MET A 1 -18.62 -10.38 -12.08
N ASP A 2 -18.46 -9.55 -11.05
CA ASP A 2 -17.57 -8.40 -11.09
C ASP A 2 -16.13 -8.84 -10.84
N ILE A 3 -15.30 -8.77 -11.85
CA ILE A 3 -13.89 -9.19 -11.78
C ILE A 3 -13.09 -8.36 -10.76
N TYR A 4 -13.45 -7.09 -10.58
CA TYR A 4 -12.76 -6.22 -9.62
C TYR A 4 -13.07 -6.62 -8.18
N ARG A 5 -14.30 -6.98 -7.89
CA ARG A 5 -14.69 -7.47 -6.56
C ARG A 5 -14.00 -8.79 -6.24
N GLU A 6 -13.91 -9.69 -7.20
CA GLU A 6 -13.20 -10.95 -7.05
C GLU A 6 -11.72 -10.72 -6.76
N ASN A 7 -11.12 -9.76 -7.45
CA ASN A 7 -9.72 -9.42 -7.24
C ASN A 7 -9.48 -8.85 -5.84
N ILE A 8 -10.37 -7.99 -5.37
CA ILE A 8 -10.29 -7.43 -4.01
C ILE A 8 -10.42 -8.55 -2.97
N LEU A 9 -11.37 -9.46 -3.14
CA LEU A 9 -11.54 -10.57 -2.21
C LEU A 9 -10.33 -11.50 -2.22
N ASP A 10 -9.74 -11.75 -3.37
CA ASP A 10 -8.54 -12.56 -3.47
C ASP A 10 -7.38 -11.94 -2.71
N HIS A 11 -7.14 -10.64 -2.91
CA HIS A 11 -6.09 -9.92 -2.19
C HIS A 11 -6.34 -9.86 -0.69
N TYR A 12 -7.60 -9.80 -0.29
CA TYR A 12 -7.95 -9.83 1.13
C TYR A 12 -7.67 -11.20 1.76
N LYS A 13 -8.06 -12.26 1.07
CA LYS A 13 -7.89 -13.63 1.57
C LYS A 13 -6.46 -14.13 1.46
N ASN A 14 -5.76 -13.70 0.42
CA ASN A 14 -4.40 -14.13 0.11
C ASN A 14 -3.52 -12.91 -0.12
N PRO A 15 -3.25 -12.11 0.92
CA PRO A 15 -2.51 -10.85 0.74
C PRO A 15 -1.09 -11.12 0.28
N ARG A 16 -0.66 -10.35 -0.72
CA ARG A 16 0.70 -10.36 -1.23
C ARG A 16 1.55 -9.42 -0.38
N ASN A 17 2.81 -9.80 -0.16
CA ASN A 17 3.76 -8.98 0.59
C ASN A 17 3.31 -8.70 2.04
N PHE A 18 2.57 -9.63 2.62
CA PHE A 18 2.14 -9.52 4.02
C PHE A 18 3.25 -10.03 4.94
N GLY A 19 3.54 -9.28 6.00
CA GLY A 19 4.51 -9.65 7.01
C GLY A 19 5.50 -8.56 7.32
N ARG A 20 6.72 -8.97 7.72
CA ARG A 20 7.80 -8.08 8.11
C ARG A 20 9.05 -8.36 7.30
N LEU A 21 9.87 -7.31 7.08
CA LEU A 21 11.17 -7.46 6.46
C LEU A 21 12.24 -7.67 7.53
N ASP A 22 13.32 -8.37 7.14
CA ASP A 22 14.53 -8.42 7.93
C ASP A 22 15.36 -7.17 7.60
N LYS A 23 15.67 -6.36 8.61
CA LYS A 23 16.46 -5.13 8.48
C LYS A 23 15.89 -4.13 7.45
N PRO A 24 14.67 -3.65 7.62
CA PRO A 24 14.12 -2.63 6.72
C PRO A 24 14.87 -1.30 6.84
N ASP A 25 14.86 -0.51 5.76
CA ASP A 25 15.39 0.85 5.78
C ASP A 25 14.43 1.81 6.47
N VAL A 26 13.13 1.54 6.39
CA VAL A 26 12.11 2.34 7.07
C VAL A 26 10.94 1.46 7.47
N SER A 27 10.31 1.81 8.58
CA SER A 27 9.09 1.19 9.09
C SER A 27 8.15 2.31 9.53
N TYR A 28 6.89 2.24 9.13
CA TYR A 28 5.90 3.26 9.48
C TYR A 28 4.52 2.63 9.60
N GLU A 29 3.77 3.06 10.62
CA GLU A 29 2.43 2.56 10.88
C GLU A 29 1.49 3.73 11.14
N ALA A 30 0.29 3.67 10.61
CA ALA A 30 -0.75 4.66 10.88
C ALA A 30 -2.11 3.99 10.89
N GLY A 31 -3.05 4.62 11.57
CA GLY A 31 -4.40 4.14 11.69
C GLY A 31 -5.42 5.14 11.19
N ASN A 32 -6.60 4.63 10.87
CA ASN A 32 -7.78 5.44 10.59
C ASN A 32 -8.73 5.29 11.79
N PRO A 33 -8.82 6.32 12.65
CA PRO A 33 -9.64 6.21 13.87
C PRO A 33 -11.14 6.06 13.59
N LEU A 34 -11.60 6.44 12.39
CA LEU A 34 -13.03 6.35 12.04
C LEU A 34 -13.49 4.92 11.82
N CYS A 35 -12.62 4.05 11.32
CA CYS A 35 -12.98 2.65 11.05
C CYS A 35 -12.08 1.63 11.76
N GLY A 36 -11.16 2.09 12.60
CA GLY A 36 -10.28 1.21 13.36
C GLY A 36 -9.24 0.48 12.54
N ASP A 37 -9.06 0.83 11.28
CA ASP A 37 -8.02 0.24 10.43
C ASP A 37 -6.65 0.71 10.87
N VAL A 38 -5.68 -0.22 10.84
CA VAL A 38 -4.28 0.07 11.09
C VAL A 38 -3.47 -0.60 9.98
N ILE A 39 -2.59 0.15 9.35
CA ILE A 39 -1.69 -0.36 8.32
C ILE A 39 -0.27 0.07 8.65
N GLY A 40 0.65 -0.87 8.59
CA GLY A 40 2.07 -0.61 8.70
C GLY A 40 2.80 -1.13 7.48
N MET A 41 3.92 -0.51 7.14
CA MET A 41 4.76 -0.93 6.02
C MET A 41 6.22 -0.86 6.40
N GLU A 42 6.98 -1.83 5.88
CA GLU A 42 8.44 -1.85 5.96
C GLU A 42 9.00 -1.89 4.55
N ILE A 43 10.01 -1.06 4.31
CA ILE A 43 10.53 -0.83 2.98
C ILE A 43 12.04 -1.03 2.97
N LYS A 44 12.52 -1.68 1.91
CA LYS A 44 13.94 -1.81 1.62
C LYS A 44 14.23 -1.14 0.29
N LYS A 45 15.26 -0.29 0.26
CA LYS A 45 15.62 0.48 -0.92
C LYS A 45 17.04 0.17 -1.36
N ARG A 46 17.34 0.51 -2.63
CA ARG A 46 18.71 0.49 -3.12
C ARG A 46 18.90 1.62 -4.12
N GLN A 47 20.11 2.14 -4.22
CA GLN A 47 20.42 3.19 -5.17
C GLN A 47 20.61 2.61 -6.56
N MET A 48 19.98 3.23 -7.56
CA MET A 48 20.14 2.88 -8.96
C MET A 48 21.36 3.55 -9.55
N ALA A 49 21.80 3.10 -10.74
CA ALA A 49 22.97 3.63 -11.43
C ALA A 49 22.85 5.14 -11.72
N ASP A 50 21.62 5.64 -11.91
CA ASP A 50 21.36 7.06 -12.17
C ASP A 50 21.28 7.92 -10.90
N GLY A 51 21.53 7.33 -9.73
CA GLY A 51 21.50 8.01 -8.44
C GLY A 51 20.14 8.02 -7.74
N ARG A 52 19.07 7.64 -8.43
CA ARG A 52 17.74 7.56 -7.81
C ARG A 52 17.64 6.33 -6.92
N TRP A 53 16.65 6.35 -6.03
CA TRP A 53 16.38 5.22 -5.13
C TRP A 53 15.23 4.37 -5.65
N GLN A 54 15.41 3.06 -5.60
CA GLN A 54 14.42 2.07 -6.03
C GLN A 54 13.96 1.27 -4.81
N MET A 55 12.65 0.98 -4.76
CA MET A 55 12.11 0.06 -3.77
C MET A 55 12.39 -1.37 -4.23
N VAL A 56 13.24 -2.09 -3.48
CA VAL A 56 13.56 -3.48 -3.82
C VAL A 56 12.66 -4.47 -3.11
N ASP A 57 12.17 -4.13 -1.93
CA ASP A 57 11.22 -4.97 -1.21
C ASP A 57 10.33 -4.15 -0.32
N ILE A 58 9.12 -4.65 -0.11
CA ILE A 58 8.13 -4.03 0.75
C ILE A 58 7.26 -5.12 1.38
N LYS A 59 6.96 -4.97 2.66
CA LYS A 59 5.99 -5.79 3.35
C LYS A 59 5.02 -4.89 4.09
N PHE A 60 3.81 -5.38 4.28
CA PHE A 60 2.83 -4.67 5.09
C PHE A 60 2.22 -5.60 6.12
N TRP A 61 1.68 -5.00 7.17
CA TRP A 61 0.85 -5.70 8.16
C TRP A 61 -0.30 -4.78 8.52
N GLY A 62 -1.28 -5.32 9.21
CA GLY A 62 -2.36 -4.48 9.70
C GLY A 62 -3.61 -5.27 10.03
N GLU A 63 -4.57 -4.52 10.54
CA GLU A 63 -5.90 -5.01 10.88
C GLU A 63 -6.92 -4.03 10.35
N GLY A 64 -8.10 -4.51 9.99
CA GLY A 64 -9.17 -3.63 9.54
C GLY A 64 -10.06 -4.30 8.52
N CYS A 65 -10.77 -3.47 7.77
CA CYS A 65 -11.75 -3.97 6.81
C CYS A 65 -11.06 -4.60 5.57
N ALA A 66 -11.85 -5.35 4.83
CA ALA A 66 -11.37 -6.02 3.62
C ALA A 66 -10.81 -5.01 2.59
N ILE A 67 -11.38 -3.81 2.52
CA ILE A 67 -10.95 -2.78 1.56
C ILE A 67 -9.52 -2.29 1.89
N SER A 68 -9.23 -1.97 3.16
CA SER A 68 -7.89 -1.50 3.52
C SER A 68 -6.84 -2.60 3.32
N GLN A 69 -7.17 -3.83 3.68
CA GLN A 69 -6.25 -4.95 3.53
C GLN A 69 -5.97 -5.27 2.06
N ALA A 70 -7.02 -5.32 1.25
CA ALA A 70 -6.89 -5.58 -0.19
C ALA A 70 -6.13 -4.45 -0.88
N SER A 71 -6.43 -3.21 -0.53
CA SER A 71 -5.74 -2.04 -1.09
C SER A 71 -4.25 -2.09 -0.76
N ALA A 72 -3.87 -2.42 0.48
CA ALA A 72 -2.47 -2.56 0.86
C ALA A 72 -1.77 -3.65 0.05
N SER A 73 -2.40 -4.80 -0.09
CA SER A 73 -1.86 -5.91 -0.87
C SER A 73 -1.62 -5.51 -2.33
N MET A 74 -2.64 -4.90 -2.96
CA MET A 74 -2.56 -4.48 -4.36
C MET A 74 -1.52 -3.38 -4.56
N LEU A 75 -1.47 -2.42 -3.63
CA LEU A 75 -0.53 -1.30 -3.70
C LEU A 75 0.92 -1.79 -3.56
N THR A 76 1.20 -2.67 -2.60
CA THR A 76 2.56 -3.20 -2.42
C THR A 76 3.04 -3.95 -3.66
N GLU A 77 2.15 -4.68 -4.32
CA GLU A 77 2.47 -5.38 -5.55
C GLU A 77 2.76 -4.40 -6.69
N LYS A 78 1.98 -3.32 -6.77
CA LYS A 78 2.12 -2.28 -7.79
C LYS A 78 3.44 -1.52 -7.67
N VAL A 79 3.86 -1.18 -6.46
CA VAL A 79 5.02 -0.30 -6.24
C VAL A 79 6.35 -1.03 -6.13
N LYS A 80 6.33 -2.33 -5.93
CA LYS A 80 7.57 -3.12 -5.81
C LYS A 80 8.39 -2.97 -7.10
N GLY A 81 9.63 -2.53 -6.96
CA GLY A 81 10.51 -2.28 -8.09
C GLY A 81 10.46 -0.85 -8.64
N MET A 82 9.52 -0.02 -8.18
CA MET A 82 9.43 1.37 -8.64
C MET A 82 10.49 2.25 -7.99
N ALA A 83 10.84 3.35 -8.67
CA ALA A 83 11.63 4.40 -8.06
C ALA A 83 10.80 5.10 -6.97
N LEU A 84 11.43 5.48 -5.86
CA LEU A 84 10.72 6.15 -4.77
C LEU A 84 10.07 7.46 -5.22
N GLU A 85 10.71 8.17 -6.15
CA GLU A 85 10.17 9.41 -6.69
C GLU A 85 8.83 9.20 -7.38
N ASP A 86 8.67 8.08 -8.08
CA ASP A 86 7.44 7.78 -8.81
C ASP A 86 6.28 7.44 -7.85
N MET A 87 6.60 6.99 -6.64
CA MET A 87 5.57 6.73 -5.63
C MET A 87 5.02 8.00 -5.01
N LYS A 88 5.82 9.07 -4.98
CA LYS A 88 5.39 10.36 -4.41
C LYS A 88 4.28 11.02 -5.21
N ILE A 89 4.16 10.70 -6.49
CA ILE A 89 3.14 11.28 -7.36
C ILE A 89 1.86 10.45 -7.45
N LEU A 90 1.82 9.28 -6.81
CA LEU A 90 0.61 8.48 -6.74
C LEU A 90 -0.48 9.24 -6.00
N ARG A 91 -1.71 9.16 -6.51
CA ARG A 91 -2.84 9.93 -6.01
C ARG A 91 -4.06 9.07 -5.79
N TYR A 92 -5.09 9.69 -5.26
CA TYR A 92 -6.42 9.13 -5.08
C TYR A 92 -6.90 8.37 -6.33
N GLU A 93 -6.76 8.99 -7.51
CA GLU A 93 -7.22 8.41 -8.77
C GLU A 93 -6.52 7.09 -9.10
N ASP A 94 -5.25 6.98 -8.74
CA ASP A 94 -4.48 5.75 -8.97
C ASP A 94 -5.02 4.60 -8.14
N ILE A 95 -5.38 4.87 -6.88
CA ILE A 95 -5.97 3.88 -6.00
C ILE A 95 -7.36 3.49 -6.48
N LYS A 96 -8.15 4.47 -6.90
CA LYS A 96 -9.49 4.23 -7.44
C LYS A 96 -9.44 3.32 -8.66
N LYS A 97 -8.52 3.58 -9.57
CA LYS A 97 -8.31 2.73 -10.76
C LYS A 97 -7.84 1.33 -10.38
N MET A 98 -6.92 1.25 -9.42
CA MET A 98 -6.39 -0.02 -8.96
C MET A 98 -7.48 -0.94 -8.42
N LEU A 99 -8.38 -0.38 -7.62
CA LEU A 99 -9.49 -1.14 -7.05
C LEU A 99 -10.59 -1.42 -8.07
N GLY A 100 -10.85 -0.48 -8.95
CA GLY A 100 -11.79 -0.66 -10.06
C GLY A 100 -13.26 -0.66 -9.69
N ILE A 101 -13.61 -0.27 -8.46
CA ILE A 101 -14.99 -0.20 -8.00
C ILE A 101 -15.29 1.16 -7.38
N GLU A 102 -16.57 1.52 -7.36
CA GLU A 102 -17.03 2.72 -6.65
C GLU A 102 -17.12 2.42 -5.15
N LEU A 103 -16.64 3.36 -4.36
CA LEU A 103 -16.66 3.26 -2.90
C LEU A 103 -17.32 4.50 -2.31
N SER A 104 -18.02 4.31 -1.19
CA SER A 104 -18.53 5.43 -0.41
C SER A 104 -17.35 6.26 0.13
N PRO A 105 -17.57 7.53 0.51
CA PRO A 105 -16.48 8.36 1.07
C PRO A 105 -15.77 7.70 2.26
N VAL A 106 -16.49 7.02 3.13
CA VAL A 106 -15.90 6.33 4.29
C VAL A 106 -15.00 5.19 3.84
N ARG A 107 -15.49 4.36 2.91
CA ARG A 107 -14.72 3.23 2.37
C ARG A 107 -13.51 3.70 1.57
N MET A 108 -13.64 4.83 0.89
CA MET A 108 -12.51 5.40 0.16
C MET A 108 -11.38 5.82 1.09
N LYS A 109 -11.69 6.30 2.28
CA LYS A 109 -10.67 6.60 3.30
C LYS A 109 -9.94 5.33 3.72
N CYS A 110 -10.64 4.22 3.87
CA CYS A 110 -10.02 2.92 4.15
C CYS A 110 -9.07 2.50 3.03
N ALA A 111 -9.51 2.70 1.79
CA ALA A 111 -8.71 2.34 0.60
C ALA A 111 -7.46 3.22 0.46
N LEU A 112 -7.51 4.47 0.91
CA LEU A 112 -6.40 5.42 0.81
C LEU A 112 -5.39 5.29 1.94
N LEU A 113 -5.73 4.63 3.04
CA LEU A 113 -4.82 4.49 4.18
C LEU A 113 -3.48 3.87 3.78
N PRO A 114 -3.43 2.77 3.00
CA PRO A 114 -2.15 2.21 2.58
C PRO A 114 -1.28 3.20 1.78
N LEU A 115 -1.88 4.00 0.91
CA LEU A 115 -1.14 5.01 0.15
C LEU A 115 -0.57 6.08 1.08
N GLU A 116 -1.35 6.52 2.05
CA GLU A 116 -0.89 7.48 3.05
C GLU A 116 0.30 6.95 3.84
N VAL A 117 0.23 5.70 4.29
CA VAL A 117 1.33 5.04 5.01
C VAL A 117 2.57 4.95 4.13
N LEU A 118 2.40 4.52 2.88
CA LEU A 118 3.51 4.39 1.94
C LEU A 118 4.21 5.75 1.72
N GLN A 119 3.44 6.79 1.45
CA GLN A 119 4.02 8.11 1.15
C GLN A 119 4.70 8.72 2.36
N LYS A 120 4.18 8.51 3.56
CA LYS A 120 4.84 8.96 4.78
C LYS A 120 6.10 8.15 5.07
N ALA A 121 6.07 6.85 4.81
CA ALA A 121 7.24 6.00 4.98
C ALA A 121 8.38 6.43 4.06
N ILE A 122 8.10 6.65 2.77
CA ILE A 122 9.15 7.05 1.82
C ILE A 122 9.67 8.46 2.09
N ALA A 123 8.92 9.31 2.76
CA ALA A 123 9.39 10.64 3.18
C ALA A 123 10.42 10.55 4.30
N LEU A 124 10.52 9.42 4.99
CA LEU A 124 11.46 9.21 6.09
C LEU A 124 12.81 8.64 5.63
N VAL A 125 12.94 8.28 4.36
CA VAL A 125 14.17 7.68 3.83
C VAL A 125 15.00 8.64 2.99
#